data_1e23c9a5ef3d2b6ad77c32eb0a1356fc
#
_entry.id   1e23c9a5ef3d2b6ad77c32eb0a1356fc
#
_cell.length_a   1.000
_cell.length_b   1.000
_cell.length_c   1.000
_cell.angle_alpha   90.00
_cell.angle_beta   90.00
_cell.angle_gamma   90.00
#
_symmetry.space_group_name_H-M   'P 1'
#
loop_
_entity.id
_entity.type
_entity.pdbx_description
1 polymer ?
#
loop_
_entity_poly.entity_id
_entity_poly.type
_entity_poly.pdbx_seq_one_letter_code
_entity_poly.pdbx_strand_id
1 'polypeptide(L)'
;NDGKAAHVVAVCQPSVPALAATALMNGAKDKAAPKTLTMMGGPIDTRESPTTVNDMAMKRPLSWFEQNVIATVPAQYSGSGRRVYPGFMQLASFMSMNLGGHILSHYEMYKHLVSGDDDSAQLTKDFYDEYRSVCDMTAEFYLQTVEEVFQTHSLPNNTFEHRGTVIDLGDITQTALLAVEGERDDISGIGQTKAALPLARNLSDKKKQYYLAEGAGHYGIFNGSKWRTKIAPVVEEFMKTNG
;
A
#
# COMPACT_ATOMS: atom_id res chain seq x y z
N ASN A 1 22.24 -7.05 8.71
CA ASN A 1 21.44 -6.61 9.88
C ASN A 1 22.02 -7.09 11.23
N ASP A 2 23.15 -7.82 11.20
CA ASP A 2 23.88 -8.32 12.38
C ASP A 2 23.00 -8.92 13.49
N GLY A 3 21.88 -9.54 13.12
CA GLY A 3 20.90 -10.12 14.04
C GLY A 3 20.06 -9.13 14.84
N LYS A 4 20.10 -7.82 14.49
CA LYS A 4 19.22 -6.82 15.09
C LYS A 4 17.87 -6.79 14.38
N ALA A 5 16.79 -6.72 15.13
CA ALA A 5 15.44 -6.57 14.58
C ALA A 5 15.31 -5.24 13.81
N ALA A 6 14.63 -5.30 12.67
CA ALA A 6 14.44 -4.14 11.81
C ALA A 6 13.18 -3.35 12.18
N HIS A 7 13.13 -2.10 11.74
CA HIS A 7 11.89 -1.34 11.59
C HIS A 7 11.39 -1.54 10.16
N VAL A 8 10.10 -1.81 9.99
CA VAL A 8 9.49 -2.06 8.68
C VAL A 8 8.51 -0.93 8.37
N VAL A 9 8.60 -0.40 7.16
CA VAL A 9 7.61 0.54 6.60
C VAL A 9 6.98 -0.11 5.38
N ALA A 10 5.67 -0.28 5.41
CA ALA A 10 4.88 -0.87 4.33
C ALA A 10 3.91 0.18 3.79
N VAL A 11 4.07 0.54 2.52
CA VAL A 11 3.26 1.57 1.86
C VAL A 11 2.26 0.91 0.92
N CYS A 12 0.98 1.28 1.03
CA CYS A 12 -0.10 0.79 0.20
C CYS A 12 -0.31 -0.75 0.34
N GLN A 13 -0.51 -1.47 -0.76
CA GLN A 13 -0.77 -2.90 -0.82
C GLN A 13 0.18 -3.78 0.02
N PRO A 14 1.50 -3.55 0.08
CA PRO A 14 2.42 -4.28 0.95
C PRO A 14 2.07 -4.29 2.44
N SER A 15 1.22 -3.38 2.92
CA SER A 15 0.77 -3.35 4.32
C SER A 15 0.09 -4.65 4.75
N VAL A 16 -0.68 -5.28 3.86
CA VAL A 16 -1.41 -6.53 4.16
C VAL A 16 -0.45 -7.70 4.39
N PRO A 17 0.44 -8.08 3.45
CA PRO A 17 1.37 -9.17 3.68
C PRO A 17 2.40 -8.86 4.76
N ALA A 18 2.79 -7.58 4.96
CA ALA A 18 3.69 -7.20 6.05
C ALA A 18 3.05 -7.39 7.43
N LEU A 19 1.77 -7.03 7.59
CA LEU A 19 1.03 -7.24 8.82
C LEU A 19 0.83 -8.75 9.09
N ALA A 20 0.46 -9.52 8.07
CA ALA A 20 0.30 -10.97 8.15
C ALA A 20 1.62 -11.67 8.54
N ALA A 21 2.73 -11.31 7.88
CA ALA A 21 4.05 -11.84 8.21
C ALA A 21 4.48 -11.47 9.64
N THR A 22 4.19 -10.24 10.08
CA THR A 22 4.47 -9.79 11.45
C THR A 22 3.70 -10.63 12.47
N ALA A 23 2.43 -10.96 12.21
CA ALA A 23 1.64 -11.83 13.08
C ALA A 23 2.28 -13.23 13.20
N LEU A 24 2.61 -13.85 12.05
CA LEU A 24 3.28 -15.16 12.03
C LEU A 24 4.61 -15.15 12.80
N MET A 25 5.45 -14.12 12.60
CA MET A 25 6.74 -14.01 13.28
C MET A 25 6.57 -13.81 14.80
N ASN A 26 5.60 -12.99 15.22
CA ASN A 26 5.31 -12.80 16.64
C ASN A 26 4.76 -14.08 17.27
N GLY A 27 3.82 -14.78 16.64
CA GLY A 27 3.27 -16.05 17.10
C GLY A 27 4.36 -17.13 17.25
N ALA A 28 5.29 -17.19 16.29
CA ALA A 28 6.44 -18.08 16.34
C ALA A 28 7.55 -17.63 17.31
N LYS A 29 7.41 -16.45 17.94
CA LYS A 29 8.46 -15.82 18.78
C LYS A 29 9.79 -15.67 18.04
N ASP A 30 9.71 -15.38 16.74
CA ASP A 30 10.89 -15.22 15.89
C ASP A 30 11.67 -13.97 16.32
N LYS A 31 12.97 -14.15 16.57
CA LYS A 31 13.87 -13.04 16.95
C LYS A 31 14.06 -12.01 15.85
N ALA A 32 13.78 -12.36 14.60
CA ALA A 32 13.81 -11.46 13.45
C ALA A 32 12.49 -10.67 13.27
N ALA A 33 11.46 -10.90 14.11
CA ALA A 33 10.25 -10.11 14.08
C ALA A 33 10.57 -8.61 14.18
N PRO A 34 9.92 -7.74 13.36
CA PRO A 34 10.24 -6.32 13.36
C PRO A 34 9.92 -5.69 14.72
N LYS A 35 10.71 -4.71 15.14
CA LYS A 35 10.42 -3.92 16.34
C LYS A 35 9.20 -3.04 16.15
N THR A 36 9.11 -2.40 14.98
CA THR A 36 7.95 -1.60 14.58
C THR A 36 7.53 -1.95 13.18
N LEU A 37 6.23 -1.90 12.93
CA LEU A 37 5.64 -1.91 11.60
C LEU A 37 4.82 -0.62 11.41
N THR A 38 5.25 0.22 10.46
CA THR A 38 4.49 1.37 10.00
C THR A 38 3.77 1.01 8.72
N MET A 39 2.45 1.10 8.72
CA MET A 39 1.59 0.86 7.56
C MET A 39 1.05 2.21 7.08
N MET A 40 1.17 2.48 5.78
CA MET A 40 0.83 3.77 5.20
C MET A 40 -0.14 3.59 4.02
N GLY A 41 -1.39 4.02 4.16
CA GLY A 41 -2.40 3.93 3.11
C GLY A 41 -2.65 2.49 2.64
N GLY A 42 -2.62 1.52 3.55
CA GLY A 42 -2.78 0.10 3.25
C GLY A 42 -4.21 -0.39 3.39
N PRO A 43 -4.68 -1.25 2.48
CA PRO A 43 -6.06 -1.76 2.46
C PRO A 43 -6.25 -2.93 3.45
N ILE A 44 -6.10 -2.69 4.76
CA ILE A 44 -6.24 -3.76 5.77
C ILE A 44 -7.69 -4.20 5.89
N ASP A 45 -8.63 -3.24 5.98
CA ASP A 45 -10.07 -3.53 5.89
C ASP A 45 -10.73 -2.57 4.90
N THR A 46 -10.97 -3.02 3.68
CA THR A 46 -11.51 -2.18 2.60
C THR A 46 -13.00 -1.90 2.73
N ARG A 47 -13.67 -2.40 3.78
CA ARG A 47 -15.05 -2.07 4.13
C ARG A 47 -15.14 -0.71 4.83
N GLU A 48 -14.03 -0.24 5.40
CA GLU A 48 -13.95 1.09 6.01
C GLU A 48 -13.82 2.15 4.91
N SER A 49 -14.75 3.10 4.87
CA SER A 49 -14.79 4.18 3.88
C SER A 49 -14.42 3.72 2.45
N PRO A 50 -15.22 2.84 1.82
CA PRO A 50 -14.87 2.23 0.54
C PRO A 50 -14.63 3.28 -0.54
N THR A 51 -13.58 3.09 -1.32
CA THR A 51 -13.23 3.92 -2.47
C THR A 51 -13.78 3.33 -3.77
N THR A 52 -13.67 4.05 -4.88
CA THR A 52 -14.07 3.56 -6.21
C THR A 52 -13.35 2.24 -6.57
N VAL A 53 -12.09 2.07 -6.12
CA VAL A 53 -11.32 0.83 -6.35
C VAL A 53 -11.95 -0.33 -5.60
N ASN A 54 -12.32 -0.14 -4.34
CA ASN A 54 -12.96 -1.17 -3.52
C ASN A 54 -14.31 -1.56 -4.10
N ASP A 55 -15.11 -0.57 -4.47
CA ASP A 55 -16.42 -0.77 -5.12
C ASP A 55 -16.32 -1.57 -6.42
N MET A 56 -15.33 -1.28 -7.26
CA MET A 56 -15.09 -2.02 -8.49
C MET A 56 -14.76 -3.49 -8.22
N ALA A 57 -13.89 -3.73 -7.24
CA ALA A 57 -13.48 -5.08 -6.85
C ALA A 57 -14.68 -5.92 -6.34
N MET A 58 -15.59 -5.30 -5.59
CA MET A 58 -16.79 -5.96 -5.05
C MET A 58 -17.88 -6.20 -6.11
N LYS A 59 -17.98 -5.34 -7.13
CA LYS A 59 -19.04 -5.43 -8.16
C LYS A 59 -18.76 -6.47 -9.26
N ARG A 60 -17.57 -7.04 -9.33
CA ARG A 60 -17.16 -7.97 -10.38
C ARG A 60 -16.71 -9.30 -9.78
N PRO A 61 -17.08 -10.44 -10.36
CA PRO A 61 -16.56 -11.74 -9.92
C PRO A 61 -15.07 -11.85 -10.23
N LEU A 62 -14.33 -12.66 -9.49
CA LEU A 62 -12.90 -12.88 -9.69
C LEU A 62 -12.57 -13.32 -11.13
N SER A 63 -13.42 -14.15 -11.75
CA SER A 63 -13.30 -14.58 -13.13
C SER A 63 -13.34 -13.42 -14.15
N TRP A 64 -14.03 -12.33 -13.82
CA TRP A 64 -14.01 -11.14 -14.69
C TRP A 64 -12.62 -10.51 -14.71
N PHE A 65 -11.95 -10.39 -13.55
CA PHE A 65 -10.57 -9.87 -13.49
C PHE A 65 -9.61 -10.78 -14.24
N GLU A 66 -9.75 -12.09 -14.07
CA GLU A 66 -8.94 -13.08 -14.79
C GLU A 66 -9.07 -12.95 -16.32
N GLN A 67 -10.29 -12.75 -16.83
CA GLN A 67 -10.55 -12.72 -18.28
C GLN A 67 -10.24 -11.36 -18.93
N ASN A 68 -10.34 -10.25 -18.18
CA ASN A 68 -10.26 -8.90 -18.74
C ASN A 68 -8.99 -8.15 -18.39
N VAL A 69 -8.27 -8.58 -17.35
CA VAL A 69 -7.12 -7.86 -16.82
C VAL A 69 -5.82 -8.63 -16.96
N ILE A 70 -5.89 -9.97 -16.95
CA ILE A 70 -4.71 -10.83 -17.08
C ILE A 70 -4.37 -11.04 -18.55
N ALA A 71 -3.09 -10.85 -18.87
CA ALA A 71 -2.53 -11.09 -20.18
C ALA A 71 -1.36 -12.08 -20.11
N THR A 72 -1.03 -12.70 -21.26
CA THR A 72 0.17 -13.54 -21.38
C THR A 72 1.31 -12.72 -21.97
N VAL A 73 2.47 -12.77 -21.35
CA VAL A 73 3.67 -12.09 -21.85
C VAL A 73 4.04 -12.63 -23.23
N PRO A 74 4.13 -11.76 -24.29
CA PRO A 74 4.44 -12.18 -25.63
C PRO A 74 5.85 -12.76 -25.78
N ALA A 75 6.06 -13.56 -26.85
CA ALA A 75 7.29 -14.32 -27.06
C ALA A 75 8.58 -13.48 -27.19
N GLN A 76 8.47 -12.21 -27.60
CA GLN A 76 9.59 -11.29 -27.76
C GLN A 76 10.10 -10.66 -26.47
N TYR A 77 9.42 -10.84 -25.35
CA TYR A 77 9.79 -10.25 -24.06
C TYR A 77 10.32 -11.29 -23.08
N SER A 78 11.16 -10.87 -22.17
CA SER A 78 11.58 -11.69 -21.03
C SER A 78 10.39 -12.11 -20.19
N GLY A 79 10.34 -13.37 -19.77
CA GLY A 79 9.20 -13.93 -19.06
C GLY A 79 8.04 -14.38 -19.97
N SER A 80 8.30 -14.54 -21.29
CA SER A 80 7.34 -15.07 -22.26
C SER A 80 6.56 -16.28 -21.72
N GLY A 81 5.25 -16.29 -21.99
CA GLY A 81 4.33 -17.33 -21.53
C GLY A 81 3.81 -17.15 -20.09
N ARG A 82 4.37 -16.25 -19.30
CA ARG A 82 3.85 -15.96 -17.95
C ARG A 82 2.52 -15.20 -18.04
N ARG A 83 1.60 -15.54 -17.17
CA ARG A 83 0.35 -14.80 -17.00
C ARG A 83 0.59 -13.64 -16.02
N VAL A 84 0.23 -12.43 -16.41
CA VAL A 84 0.51 -11.20 -15.63
C VAL A 84 -0.66 -10.23 -15.69
N TYR A 85 -0.76 -9.36 -14.69
CA TYR A 85 -1.44 -8.08 -14.80
C TYR A 85 -0.41 -7.06 -15.32
N PRO A 86 -0.53 -6.62 -16.58
CA PRO A 86 0.49 -5.81 -17.21
C PRO A 86 0.66 -4.43 -16.57
N GLY A 87 1.90 -3.98 -16.40
CA GLY A 87 2.22 -2.68 -15.81
C GLY A 87 1.57 -1.51 -16.54
N PHE A 88 1.50 -1.55 -17.87
CA PHE A 88 0.84 -0.48 -18.63
C PHE A 88 -0.68 -0.39 -18.37
N MET A 89 -1.35 -1.51 -18.08
CA MET A 89 -2.76 -1.50 -17.69
C MET A 89 -2.96 -0.96 -16.27
N GLN A 90 -2.04 -1.31 -15.35
CA GLN A 90 -2.00 -0.74 -13.99
C GLN A 90 -1.89 0.79 -14.08
N LEU A 91 -0.92 1.27 -14.87
CA LEU A 91 -0.69 2.70 -15.08
C LEU A 91 -1.93 3.39 -15.66
N ALA A 92 -2.55 2.81 -16.69
CA ALA A 92 -3.78 3.35 -17.29
C ALA A 92 -4.92 3.44 -16.28
N SER A 93 -5.07 2.43 -15.41
CA SER A 93 -6.07 2.43 -14.34
C SER A 93 -5.81 3.54 -13.31
N PHE A 94 -4.58 3.69 -12.83
CA PHE A 94 -4.21 4.75 -11.88
C PHE A 94 -4.38 6.14 -12.48
N MET A 95 -3.95 6.36 -13.71
CA MET A 95 -4.13 7.65 -14.38
C MET A 95 -5.59 8.02 -14.59
N SER A 96 -6.45 7.03 -14.87
CA SER A 96 -7.89 7.28 -15.08
C SER A 96 -8.61 7.76 -13.82
N MET A 97 -8.16 7.36 -12.64
CA MET A 97 -8.77 7.76 -11.35
C MET A 97 -8.61 9.26 -11.08
N ASN A 98 -7.54 9.89 -11.57
CA ASN A 98 -7.30 11.34 -11.41
C ASN A 98 -6.82 12.00 -12.71
N LEU A 99 -7.48 11.69 -13.82
CA LEU A 99 -7.08 12.15 -15.14
C LEU A 99 -6.97 13.70 -15.22
N GLY A 100 -7.91 14.41 -14.61
CA GLY A 100 -7.89 15.87 -14.56
C GLY A 100 -6.65 16.43 -13.86
N GLY A 101 -6.25 15.82 -12.75
CA GLY A 101 -5.04 16.19 -12.02
C GLY A 101 -3.77 15.94 -12.84
N HIS A 102 -3.71 14.82 -13.55
CA HIS A 102 -2.56 14.51 -14.42
C HIS A 102 -2.46 15.48 -15.60
N ILE A 103 -3.57 15.82 -16.25
CA ILE A 103 -3.60 16.83 -17.33
C ILE A 103 -3.12 18.19 -16.81
N LEU A 104 -3.61 18.63 -15.67
CA LEU A 104 -3.22 19.90 -15.06
C LEU A 104 -1.72 19.90 -14.72
N SER A 105 -1.19 18.84 -14.13
CA SER A 105 0.24 18.72 -13.80
C SER A 105 1.12 18.84 -15.05
N HIS A 106 0.74 18.21 -16.15
CA HIS A 106 1.48 18.33 -17.41
C HIS A 106 1.39 19.74 -18.00
N TYR A 107 0.24 20.39 -17.87
CA TYR A 107 0.07 21.77 -18.31
C TYR A 107 0.91 22.75 -17.47
N GLU A 108 0.96 22.58 -16.16
CA GLU A 108 1.85 23.38 -15.29
C GLU A 108 3.32 23.15 -15.63
N MET A 109 3.74 21.89 -15.84
CA MET A 109 5.08 21.57 -16.32
C MET A 109 5.43 22.29 -17.62
N TYR A 110 4.49 22.32 -18.58
CA TYR A 110 4.67 23.07 -19.83
C TYR A 110 4.88 24.57 -19.55
N LYS A 111 4.10 25.17 -18.64
CA LYS A 111 4.27 26.59 -18.29
C LYS A 111 5.63 26.86 -17.65
N HIS A 112 6.12 26.00 -16.78
CA HIS A 112 7.47 26.10 -16.22
C HIS A 112 8.53 26.06 -17.31
N LEU A 113 8.45 25.13 -18.27
CA LEU A 113 9.37 25.08 -19.41
C LEU A 113 9.34 26.37 -20.24
N VAL A 114 8.17 26.90 -20.54
CA VAL A 114 8.04 28.16 -21.34
C VAL A 114 8.58 29.37 -20.57
N SER A 115 8.48 29.39 -19.25
CA SER A 115 9.00 30.49 -18.43
C SER A 115 10.48 30.37 -18.07
N GLY A 116 11.15 29.27 -18.48
CA GLY A 116 12.55 29.01 -18.15
C GLY A 116 12.77 28.55 -16.71
N ASP A 117 11.72 28.07 -16.04
CA ASP A 117 11.81 27.44 -14.72
C ASP A 117 12.06 25.93 -14.89
N ASP A 118 13.25 25.60 -15.32
CA ASP A 118 13.67 24.23 -15.63
C ASP A 118 13.66 23.32 -14.39
N ASP A 119 13.96 23.86 -13.21
CA ASP A 119 13.97 23.10 -11.96
C ASP A 119 12.59 22.55 -11.59
N SER A 120 11.55 23.40 -11.65
CA SER A 120 10.18 22.97 -11.38
C SER A 120 9.64 22.00 -12.44
N ALA A 121 10.00 22.22 -13.72
CA ALA A 121 9.67 21.30 -14.80
C ALA A 121 10.33 19.94 -14.60
N GLN A 122 11.61 19.91 -14.20
CA GLN A 122 12.36 18.67 -13.96
C GLN A 122 11.77 17.87 -12.80
N LEU A 123 11.37 18.51 -11.71
CA LEU A 123 10.70 17.83 -10.59
C LEU A 123 9.42 17.09 -11.04
N THR A 124 8.63 17.72 -11.89
CA THR A 124 7.42 17.08 -12.43
C THR A 124 7.78 15.93 -13.37
N LYS A 125 8.79 16.10 -14.20
CA LYS A 125 9.28 15.04 -15.10
C LYS A 125 9.79 13.84 -14.30
N ASP A 126 10.60 14.05 -13.28
CA ASP A 126 11.16 13.00 -12.42
C ASP A 126 10.03 12.22 -11.73
N PHE A 127 9.00 12.92 -11.23
CA PHE A 127 7.81 12.27 -10.69
C PHE A 127 7.13 11.35 -11.69
N TYR A 128 6.94 11.79 -12.95
CA TYR A 128 6.29 10.95 -13.96
C TYR A 128 7.19 9.85 -14.51
N ASP A 129 8.50 10.02 -14.49
CA ASP A 129 9.44 8.96 -14.85
C ASP A 129 9.36 7.82 -13.82
N GLU A 130 9.30 8.14 -12.53
CA GLU A 130 9.07 7.17 -11.45
C GLU A 130 7.66 6.57 -11.52
N TYR A 131 6.63 7.40 -11.69
CA TYR A 131 5.22 6.96 -11.76
C TYR A 131 4.99 5.95 -12.88
N ARG A 132 5.73 6.05 -14.00
CA ARG A 132 5.63 5.14 -15.14
C ARG A 132 6.47 3.87 -14.99
N SER A 133 7.33 3.79 -13.98
CA SER A 133 8.19 2.63 -13.70
C SER A 133 7.41 1.49 -13.03
N VAL A 134 6.28 1.08 -13.63
CA VAL A 134 5.41 0.03 -13.09
C VAL A 134 5.78 -1.32 -13.71
N CYS A 135 6.10 -2.29 -12.84
CA CYS A 135 6.36 -3.66 -13.25
C CYS A 135 5.08 -4.47 -13.44
N ASP A 136 5.13 -5.48 -14.30
CA ASP A 136 4.07 -6.48 -14.38
C ASP A 136 3.93 -7.22 -13.05
N MET A 137 2.69 -7.48 -12.65
CA MET A 137 2.35 -8.31 -11.50
C MET A 137 2.01 -9.72 -11.95
N THR A 138 2.43 -10.76 -11.23
CA THR A 138 1.99 -12.12 -11.58
C THR A 138 0.48 -12.23 -11.41
N ALA A 139 -0.18 -13.00 -12.29
CA ALA A 139 -1.63 -13.20 -12.26
C ALA A 139 -2.09 -13.76 -10.90
N GLU A 140 -1.34 -14.72 -10.36
CA GLU A 140 -1.62 -15.36 -9.09
C GLU A 140 -1.65 -14.35 -7.94
N PHE A 141 -0.64 -13.50 -7.85
CA PHE A 141 -0.57 -12.49 -6.81
C PHE A 141 -1.68 -11.44 -6.93
N TYR A 142 -1.95 -10.98 -8.16
CA TYR A 142 -3.02 -10.01 -8.41
C TYR A 142 -4.40 -10.57 -8.06
N LEU A 143 -4.72 -11.78 -8.58
CA LEU A 143 -6.03 -12.41 -8.34
C LEU A 143 -6.22 -12.75 -6.86
N GLN A 144 -5.19 -13.28 -6.20
CA GLN A 144 -5.23 -13.51 -4.76
C GLN A 144 -5.47 -12.21 -3.99
N THR A 145 -4.82 -11.11 -4.38
CA THR A 145 -5.06 -9.81 -3.75
C THR A 145 -6.51 -9.34 -3.93
N VAL A 146 -7.06 -9.47 -5.15
CA VAL A 146 -8.47 -9.10 -5.40
C VAL A 146 -9.40 -9.93 -4.51
N GLU A 147 -9.19 -11.24 -4.46
CA GLU A 147 -10.03 -12.16 -3.69
C GLU A 147 -9.89 -11.91 -2.18
N GLU A 148 -8.67 -12.06 -1.64
CA GLU A 148 -8.42 -12.09 -0.20
C GLU A 148 -8.56 -10.73 0.48
N VAL A 149 -8.17 -9.65 -0.21
CA VAL A 149 -8.15 -8.31 0.38
C VAL A 149 -9.45 -7.56 0.10
N PHE A 150 -9.92 -7.61 -1.16
CA PHE A 150 -11.02 -6.75 -1.59
C PHE A 150 -12.39 -7.44 -1.61
N GLN A 151 -12.47 -8.77 -1.78
CA GLN A 151 -13.74 -9.48 -1.87
C GLN A 151 -14.10 -10.24 -0.58
N THR A 152 -13.18 -11.04 -0.06
CA THR A 152 -13.42 -11.86 1.13
C THR A 152 -12.98 -11.20 2.42
N HIS A 153 -12.11 -10.18 2.36
CA HIS A 153 -11.57 -9.47 3.52
C HIS A 153 -10.96 -10.44 4.54
N SER A 154 -10.17 -11.39 4.02
CA SER A 154 -9.78 -12.58 4.78
C SER A 154 -8.96 -12.24 6.01
N LEU A 155 -8.06 -11.25 5.94
CA LEU A 155 -7.21 -10.88 7.08
C LEU A 155 -8.03 -10.28 8.24
N PRO A 156 -8.90 -9.27 8.05
CA PRO A 156 -9.74 -8.76 9.13
C PRO A 156 -10.81 -9.76 9.59
N ASN A 157 -11.24 -10.70 8.73
CA ASN A 157 -12.18 -11.74 9.08
C ASN A 157 -11.52 -12.96 9.78
N ASN A 158 -10.20 -12.94 9.96
CA ASN A 158 -9.43 -14.03 10.57
C ASN A 158 -9.58 -15.36 9.83
N THR A 159 -9.61 -15.30 8.50
CA THR A 159 -9.67 -16.44 7.58
C THR A 159 -8.50 -16.49 6.61
N PHE A 160 -7.58 -15.52 6.69
CA PHE A 160 -6.40 -15.46 5.84
C PHE A 160 -5.42 -16.56 6.23
N GLU A 161 -5.02 -17.38 5.26
CA GLU A 161 -4.16 -18.54 5.51
C GLU A 161 -2.80 -18.40 4.83
N HIS A 162 -1.78 -18.90 5.52
CA HIS A 162 -0.47 -19.13 4.93
C HIS A 162 -0.05 -20.59 5.19
N ARG A 163 0.12 -21.36 4.09
CA ARG A 163 0.53 -22.78 4.17
C ARG A 163 -0.36 -23.63 5.09
N GLY A 164 -1.68 -23.40 5.04
CA GLY A 164 -2.66 -24.12 5.86
C GLY A 164 -2.74 -23.67 7.32
N THR A 165 -2.08 -22.57 7.67
CA THR A 165 -2.18 -21.94 9.00
C THR A 165 -2.94 -20.63 8.89
N VAL A 166 -4.05 -20.52 9.62
CA VAL A 166 -4.80 -19.25 9.73
C VAL A 166 -3.94 -18.23 10.47
N ILE A 167 -3.85 -17.03 9.91
CA ILE A 167 -3.11 -15.92 10.51
C ILE A 167 -4.01 -15.18 11.49
N ASP A 168 -3.61 -15.17 12.76
CA ASP A 168 -4.28 -14.41 13.81
C ASP A 168 -3.49 -13.13 14.13
N LEU A 169 -4.08 -11.97 13.84
CA LEU A 169 -3.47 -10.68 14.18
C LEU A 169 -3.36 -10.46 15.70
N GLY A 170 -4.10 -11.23 16.51
CA GLY A 170 -3.93 -11.26 17.96
C GLY A 170 -2.56 -11.81 18.41
N ASP A 171 -1.83 -12.51 17.56
CA ASP A 171 -0.48 -12.98 17.85
C ASP A 171 0.57 -11.86 17.87
N ILE A 172 0.22 -10.68 17.33
CA ILE A 172 1.08 -9.49 17.42
C ILE A 172 1.07 -8.98 18.87
N THR A 173 2.15 -9.25 19.60
CA THR A 173 2.29 -8.88 21.01
C THR A 173 3.54 -8.05 21.31
N GLN A 174 4.52 -8.09 20.41
CA GLN A 174 5.82 -7.45 20.59
C GLN A 174 6.06 -6.29 19.63
N THR A 175 5.72 -6.45 18.35
CA THR A 175 5.90 -5.42 17.31
C THR A 175 4.95 -4.25 17.54
N ALA A 176 5.48 -3.04 17.68
CA ALA A 176 4.65 -1.84 17.76
C ALA A 176 4.10 -1.46 16.37
N LEU A 177 2.85 -1.00 16.31
CA LEU A 177 2.12 -0.71 15.07
C LEU A 177 1.81 0.78 14.94
N LEU A 178 2.19 1.37 13.82
CA LEU A 178 1.77 2.71 13.40
C LEU A 178 0.94 2.61 12.12
N ALA A 179 -0.28 3.14 12.15
CA ALA A 179 -1.12 3.30 10.97
C ALA A 179 -1.13 4.78 10.54
N VAL A 180 -0.76 5.05 9.29
CA VAL A 180 -0.75 6.37 8.68
C VAL A 180 -1.74 6.40 7.53
N GLU A 181 -2.64 7.39 7.52
CA GLU A 181 -3.65 7.57 6.47
C GLU A 181 -3.64 9.01 5.97
N GLY A 182 -4.03 9.22 4.72
CA GLY A 182 -4.25 10.54 4.15
C GLY A 182 -5.71 10.95 4.26
N GLU A 183 -5.97 12.19 4.69
CA GLU A 183 -7.35 12.70 4.78
C GLU A 183 -8.07 12.72 3.43
N ARG A 184 -7.32 12.91 2.34
CA ARG A 184 -7.83 12.98 0.96
C ARG A 184 -7.36 11.81 0.11
N ASP A 185 -7.11 10.67 0.75
CA ASP A 185 -6.72 9.45 0.05
C ASP A 185 -7.93 8.86 -0.68
N ASP A 186 -7.87 8.81 -2.01
CA ASP A 186 -8.91 8.31 -2.90
C ASP A 186 -8.67 6.84 -3.33
N ILE A 187 -7.57 6.24 -2.87
CA ILE A 187 -7.20 4.84 -3.12
C ILE A 187 -7.48 3.98 -1.89
N SER A 188 -7.02 4.42 -0.71
CA SER A 188 -7.25 3.76 0.57
C SER A 188 -8.01 4.69 1.50
N GLY A 189 -9.29 4.45 1.71
CA GLY A 189 -10.17 5.30 2.51
C GLY A 189 -9.77 5.34 3.99
N ILE A 190 -10.20 6.40 4.67
CA ILE A 190 -9.95 6.59 6.11
C ILE A 190 -10.54 5.42 6.90
N GLY A 191 -9.73 4.82 7.76
CA GLY A 191 -10.09 3.66 8.56
C GLY A 191 -9.51 2.35 8.04
N GLN A 192 -9.23 2.24 6.74
CA GLN A 192 -8.74 0.99 6.13
C GLN A 192 -7.42 0.53 6.73
N THR A 193 -6.43 1.41 6.85
CA THR A 193 -5.14 1.07 7.47
C THR A 193 -5.27 1.01 9.00
N LYS A 194 -6.03 1.94 9.57
CA LYS A 194 -6.29 2.03 11.01
C LYS A 194 -6.90 0.74 11.57
N ALA A 195 -7.67 -0.01 10.78
CA ALA A 195 -8.27 -1.29 11.16
C ALA A 195 -7.24 -2.30 11.72
N ALA A 196 -5.97 -2.21 11.32
CA ALA A 196 -4.90 -3.06 11.88
C ALA A 196 -4.77 -2.95 13.41
N LEU A 197 -5.02 -1.76 13.97
CA LEU A 197 -4.77 -1.48 15.38
C LEU A 197 -5.71 -2.24 16.33
N PRO A 198 -7.05 -2.23 16.16
CA PRO A 198 -7.95 -3.04 16.97
C PRO A 198 -7.82 -4.54 16.69
N LEU A 199 -7.47 -4.94 15.45
CA LEU A 199 -7.28 -6.36 15.10
C LEU A 199 -6.08 -6.98 15.83
N ALA A 200 -5.02 -6.22 16.12
CA ALA A 200 -3.93 -6.63 17.02
C ALA A 200 -4.40 -6.58 18.49
N ARG A 201 -5.41 -7.38 18.82
CA ARG A 201 -6.16 -7.28 20.08
C ARG A 201 -5.33 -7.52 21.34
N ASN A 202 -4.26 -8.30 21.28
CA ASN A 202 -3.38 -8.61 22.42
C ASN A 202 -2.16 -7.65 22.52
N LEU A 203 -2.01 -6.72 21.56
CA LEU A 203 -0.95 -5.72 21.62
C LEU A 203 -1.36 -4.61 22.58
N SER A 204 -0.44 -4.18 23.46
CA SER A 204 -0.66 -3.04 24.36
C SER A 204 -0.96 -1.76 23.57
N ASP A 205 -1.92 -0.97 24.05
CA ASP A 205 -2.30 0.30 23.41
C ASP A 205 -1.15 1.32 23.36
N LYS A 206 -0.19 1.22 24.29
CA LYS A 206 1.05 2.03 24.27
C LYS A 206 1.93 1.75 23.04
N LYS A 207 1.76 0.60 22.38
CA LYS A 207 2.46 0.19 21.17
C LYS A 207 1.64 0.39 19.89
N LYS A 208 0.47 1.03 20.01
CA LYS A 208 -0.41 1.33 18.88
C LYS A 208 -0.47 2.84 18.68
N GLN A 209 -0.22 3.29 17.48
CA GLN A 209 -0.34 4.71 17.13
C GLN A 209 -1.06 4.88 15.81
N TYR A 210 -1.91 5.90 15.74
CA TYR A 210 -2.60 6.33 14.52
C TYR A 210 -2.21 7.76 14.17
N TYR A 211 -1.98 8.01 12.90
CA TYR A 211 -1.71 9.34 12.39
C TYR A 211 -2.53 9.61 11.12
N LEU A 212 -3.43 10.60 11.17
CA LEU A 212 -4.14 11.11 9.99
C LEU A 212 -3.39 12.32 9.45
N ALA A 213 -2.89 12.21 8.22
CA ALA A 213 -2.19 13.29 7.53
C ALA A 213 -3.18 14.24 6.86
N GLU A 214 -3.50 15.36 7.52
CA GLU A 214 -4.45 16.36 7.05
C GLU A 214 -4.10 16.90 5.65
N GLY A 215 -5.10 16.92 4.77
CA GLY A 215 -5.01 17.39 3.39
C GLY A 215 -4.05 16.58 2.49
N ALA A 216 -3.53 15.43 2.94
CA ALA A 216 -2.71 14.56 2.11
C ALA A 216 -3.59 13.57 1.33
N GLY A 217 -3.32 13.43 0.02
CA GLY A 217 -3.80 12.30 -0.79
C GLY A 217 -2.84 11.11 -0.69
N HIS A 218 -3.15 10.02 -1.39
CA HIS A 218 -2.39 8.77 -1.31
C HIS A 218 -0.87 8.95 -1.45
N TYR A 219 -0.43 9.60 -2.51
CA TYR A 219 1.01 9.85 -2.73
C TYR A 219 1.60 10.86 -1.75
N GLY A 220 0.79 11.78 -1.23
CA GLY A 220 1.21 12.81 -0.29
C GLY A 220 1.60 12.28 1.10
N ILE A 221 1.23 11.04 1.44
CA ILE A 221 1.60 10.45 2.74
C ILE A 221 3.03 9.93 2.77
N PHE A 222 3.66 9.68 1.61
CA PHE A 222 5.04 9.18 1.52
C PHE A 222 5.94 9.98 0.57
N ASN A 223 5.43 11.07 -0.02
CA ASN A 223 6.19 11.94 -0.93
C ASN A 223 5.87 13.42 -0.72
N GLY A 224 6.78 14.28 -1.17
CA GLY A 224 6.61 15.73 -1.17
C GLY A 224 6.86 16.40 0.19
N SER A 225 6.44 17.67 0.30
CA SER A 225 6.72 18.51 1.47
C SER A 225 6.03 18.01 2.74
N LYS A 226 4.78 17.54 2.65
CA LYS A 226 4.06 17.01 3.82
C LYS A 226 4.74 15.78 4.40
N TRP A 227 5.18 14.85 3.54
CA TRP A 227 5.99 13.72 3.98
C TRP A 227 7.21 14.21 4.75
N ARG A 228 8.05 15.04 4.14
CA ARG A 228 9.30 15.49 4.76
C ARG A 228 9.12 16.27 6.05
N THR A 229 8.08 17.11 6.14
CA THR A 229 7.95 18.07 7.25
C THR A 229 6.99 17.66 8.36
N LYS A 230 6.07 16.71 8.09
CA LYS A 230 5.01 16.32 9.02
C LYS A 230 5.00 14.83 9.32
N ILE A 231 5.08 13.99 8.27
CA ILE A 231 4.83 12.54 8.44
C ILE A 231 6.11 11.80 8.80
N ALA A 232 7.22 12.03 8.08
CA ALA A 232 8.49 11.38 8.37
C ALA A 232 8.96 11.59 9.82
N PRO A 233 8.87 12.82 10.41
CA PRO A 233 9.19 13.01 11.83
C PRO A 233 8.34 12.15 12.78
N VAL A 234 7.05 11.92 12.48
CA VAL A 234 6.18 11.04 13.28
C VAL A 234 6.64 9.60 13.18
N VAL A 235 6.96 9.13 11.97
CA VAL A 235 7.47 7.77 11.74
C VAL A 235 8.82 7.56 12.45
N GLU A 236 9.73 8.52 12.35
CA GLU A 236 11.04 8.46 13.02
C GLU A 236 10.91 8.44 14.55
N GLU A 237 10.05 9.28 15.11
CA GLU A 237 9.82 9.32 16.55
C GLU A 237 9.19 8.02 17.05
N PHE A 238 8.23 7.47 16.29
CA PHE A 238 7.64 6.18 16.61
C PHE A 238 8.67 5.05 16.62
N MET A 239 9.58 5.03 15.63
CA MET A 239 10.67 4.06 15.57
C MET A 239 11.63 4.21 16.75
N LYS A 240 12.01 5.43 17.12
CA LYS A 240 12.90 5.70 18.25
C LYS A 240 12.30 5.29 19.59
N THR A 241 11.02 5.56 19.77
CA THR A 241 10.31 5.27 21.05
C THR A 241 10.08 3.77 21.25
N ASN A 242 9.95 2.99 20.17
CA ASN A 242 9.61 1.56 20.20
C ASN A 242 10.74 0.64 19.72
N GLY A 243 11.93 1.18 19.48
CA GLY A 243 13.10 0.52 18.91
C GLY A 243 14.06 -0.19 19.87
#